data_08f21e95f22884466d0e672fcdd8ddc1
#
_entry.id   08f21e95f22884466d0e672fcdd8ddc1
#
_cell.length_a   1.000
_cell.length_b   1.000
_cell.length_c   1.000
_cell.angle_alpha   90.00
_cell.angle_beta   90.00
_cell.angle_gamma   90.00
#
_symmetry.space_group_name_H-M   'P 1'
#
loop_
_entity.id
_entity.type
_entity.pdbx_description
1 polymer ?
#
loop_
_entity_poly.entity_id
_entity_poly.type
_entity_poly.pdbx_seq_one_letter_code
_entity_poly.pdbx_strand_id
1 'polypeptide(L)'
;MVLAMTQVINQITLLTVILTGAALIREREQGTVEHLLVMPVVPAEIMLAKMLANGLVILVAAMLSLQFVVHWWIGAPIAGSLLLFLLGAALYALVVAALGILLGTLATTMGQFGLLAMPVLIVTQLLSGSSTPMESMPVWLQYVMRTISPTPHFVSFAQAVLFRGADLTLVWRPLVAMLIIGSVYFVFAMSRFRRVIFGS
;
A
#
# COMPACT_ATOMS: atom_id res chain seq x y z
N MET A 1 -9.17 17.69 10.38
CA MET A 1 -8.25 16.71 10.95
C MET A 1 -8.38 15.34 10.26
N VAL A 2 -9.54 14.68 10.28
CA VAL A 2 -9.77 13.40 9.57
C VAL A 2 -9.46 13.52 8.09
N LEU A 3 -9.88 14.57 7.41
CA LEU A 3 -9.60 14.82 5.99
C LEU A 3 -8.10 14.89 5.66
N ALA A 4 -7.30 15.52 6.49
CA ALA A 4 -5.85 15.62 6.30
C ALA A 4 -5.20 14.24 6.42
N MET A 5 -5.57 13.45 7.43
CA MET A 5 -5.11 12.07 7.61
C MET A 5 -5.51 11.20 6.41
N THR A 6 -6.76 11.30 5.98
CA THR A 6 -7.28 10.62 4.78
C THR A 6 -6.45 10.95 3.55
N GLN A 7 -6.08 12.21 3.37
CA GLN A 7 -5.28 12.65 2.23
C GLN A 7 -3.87 12.05 2.27
N VAL A 8 -3.25 11.98 3.45
CA VAL A 8 -1.95 11.31 3.62
C VAL A 8 -2.06 9.82 3.25
N ILE A 9 -3.08 9.13 3.71
CA ILE A 9 -3.31 7.72 3.39
C ILE A 9 -3.49 7.51 1.88
N ASN A 10 -4.29 8.36 1.24
CA ASN A 10 -4.52 8.30 -0.19
C ASN A 10 -3.22 8.53 -0.99
N GLN A 11 -2.38 9.49 -0.55
CA GLN A 11 -1.08 9.73 -1.18
C GLN A 11 -0.12 8.55 -0.99
N ILE A 12 -0.06 7.96 0.21
CA ILE A 12 0.73 6.74 0.45
C ILE A 12 0.30 5.65 -0.53
N THR A 13 -1.00 5.39 -0.64
CA THR A 13 -1.55 4.36 -1.53
C THR A 13 -1.19 4.62 -2.99
N LEU A 14 -1.49 5.81 -3.48
CA LEU A 14 -1.27 6.22 -4.87
C LEU A 14 0.22 6.14 -5.25
N LEU A 15 1.08 6.78 -4.45
CA LEU A 15 2.52 6.81 -4.72
C LEU A 15 3.13 5.42 -4.63
N THR A 16 2.74 4.60 -3.65
CA THR A 16 3.27 3.25 -3.50
C THR A 16 2.92 2.37 -4.69
N VAL A 17 1.65 2.34 -5.11
CA VAL A 17 1.21 1.54 -6.27
C VAL A 17 1.92 1.99 -7.54
N ILE A 18 1.94 3.30 -7.78
CA ILE A 18 2.56 3.84 -9.00
C ILE A 18 4.05 3.59 -9.02
N LEU A 19 4.78 3.91 -7.93
CA LEU A 19 6.23 3.74 -7.90
C LEU A 19 6.64 2.28 -8.06
N THR A 20 5.98 1.35 -7.35
CA THR A 20 6.35 -0.07 -7.40
C THR A 20 5.96 -0.72 -8.72
N GLY A 21 4.76 -0.44 -9.24
CA GLY A 21 4.30 -0.99 -10.50
C GLY A 21 5.03 -0.40 -11.71
N ALA A 22 5.22 0.91 -11.74
CA ALA A 22 5.95 1.59 -12.80
C ALA A 22 7.44 1.19 -12.84
N ALA A 23 8.07 1.01 -11.69
CA ALA A 23 9.46 0.54 -11.62
C ALA A 23 9.61 -0.82 -12.30
N LEU A 24 8.68 -1.76 -12.04
CA LEU A 24 8.69 -3.09 -12.64
C LEU A 24 8.54 -3.03 -14.18
N ILE A 25 7.61 -2.22 -14.67
CA ILE A 25 7.36 -2.12 -16.11
C ILE A 25 8.53 -1.45 -16.82
N ARG A 26 9.09 -0.38 -16.25
CA ARG A 26 10.25 0.32 -16.79
C ARG A 26 11.45 -0.60 -16.95
N GLU A 27 11.70 -1.48 -15.98
CA GLU A 27 12.77 -2.46 -16.07
C GLU A 27 12.52 -3.48 -17.19
N ARG A 28 11.26 -3.86 -17.41
CA ARG A 28 10.90 -4.75 -18.53
C ARG A 28 11.07 -4.06 -19.88
N GLU A 29 10.62 -2.82 -20.02
CA GLU A 29 10.74 -2.03 -21.25
C GLU A 29 12.20 -1.73 -21.60
N GLN A 30 13.07 -1.59 -20.59
CA GLN A 30 14.51 -1.34 -20.79
C GLN A 30 15.35 -2.61 -20.97
N GLY A 31 14.73 -3.80 -20.93
CA GLY A 31 15.45 -5.08 -21.07
C GLY A 31 16.38 -5.44 -19.91
N THR A 32 16.37 -4.66 -18.81
CA THR A 32 17.21 -4.91 -17.63
C THR A 32 16.83 -6.18 -16.88
N VAL A 33 15.66 -6.75 -17.18
CA VAL A 33 15.24 -8.05 -16.64
C VAL A 33 16.21 -9.18 -17.04
N GLU A 34 16.80 -9.12 -18.22
CA GLU A 34 17.79 -10.11 -18.69
C GLU A 34 19.05 -10.12 -17.83
N HIS A 35 19.48 -8.97 -17.33
CA HIS A 35 20.62 -8.87 -16.40
C HIS A 35 20.30 -9.48 -15.03
N LEU A 36 19.04 -9.45 -14.59
CA LEU A 36 18.60 -10.08 -13.35
C LEU A 36 18.62 -11.61 -13.43
N LEU A 37 18.46 -12.18 -14.64
CA LEU A 37 18.51 -13.63 -14.85
C LEU A 37 19.93 -14.22 -14.72
N VAL A 38 20.97 -13.39 -14.90
CA VAL A 38 22.38 -13.81 -14.79
C VAL A 38 22.87 -13.75 -13.34
N MET A 39 22.15 -13.03 -12.47
CA MET A 39 22.50 -12.93 -11.06
C MET A 39 21.96 -14.12 -10.26
N PRO A 40 22.71 -14.66 -9.28
CA PRO A 40 22.27 -15.76 -8.42
C PRO A 40 21.31 -15.27 -7.32
N VAL A 41 20.22 -14.58 -7.71
CA VAL A 41 19.21 -14.02 -6.78
C VAL A 41 17.85 -14.65 -7.03
N VAL A 42 17.10 -14.87 -5.96
CA VAL A 42 15.75 -15.43 -6.04
C VAL A 42 14.75 -14.33 -6.42
N PRO A 43 13.72 -14.62 -7.24
CA PRO A 43 12.68 -13.62 -7.58
C PRO A 43 12.05 -12.93 -6.39
N ALA A 44 11.91 -13.64 -5.26
CA ALA A 44 11.40 -13.11 -4.01
C ALA A 44 12.27 -11.98 -3.44
N GLU A 45 13.60 -12.14 -3.51
CA GLU A 45 14.55 -11.15 -3.01
C GLU A 45 14.46 -9.86 -3.82
N ILE A 46 14.34 -9.96 -5.13
CA ILE A 46 14.17 -8.80 -6.02
C ILE A 46 12.87 -8.05 -5.69
N MET A 47 11.76 -8.78 -5.54
CA MET A 47 10.48 -8.18 -5.19
C MET A 47 10.53 -7.51 -3.82
N LEU A 48 11.07 -8.19 -2.80
CA LEU A 48 11.18 -7.65 -1.45
C LEU A 48 12.09 -6.42 -1.41
N ALA A 49 13.23 -6.44 -2.10
CA ALA A 49 14.12 -5.30 -2.18
C ALA A 49 13.42 -4.06 -2.75
N LYS A 50 12.64 -4.23 -3.82
CA LYS A 50 11.85 -3.14 -4.43
C LYS A 50 10.75 -2.63 -3.50
N MET A 51 10.04 -3.54 -2.86
CA MET A 51 8.99 -3.18 -1.90
C MET A 51 9.58 -2.40 -0.72
N LEU A 52 10.71 -2.85 -0.18
CA LEU A 52 11.40 -2.19 0.93
C LEU A 52 11.96 -0.83 0.51
N ALA A 53 12.63 -0.74 -0.64
CA ALA A 53 13.21 0.52 -1.11
C ALA A 53 12.13 1.59 -1.34
N ASN A 54 11.08 1.26 -2.09
CA ASN A 54 9.97 2.18 -2.36
C ASN A 54 9.16 2.46 -1.08
N GLY A 55 8.93 1.43 -0.25
CA GLY A 55 8.24 1.56 1.02
C GLY A 55 8.96 2.50 1.99
N LEU A 56 10.30 2.45 2.05
CA LEU A 56 11.10 3.34 2.88
C LEU A 56 10.95 4.80 2.44
N VAL A 57 11.04 5.08 1.15
CA VAL A 57 10.87 6.43 0.61
C VAL A 57 9.49 7.00 0.98
N ILE A 58 8.46 6.19 0.85
CA ILE A 58 7.09 6.61 1.16
C ILE A 58 6.86 6.77 2.66
N LEU A 59 7.49 5.92 3.48
CA LEU A 59 7.45 6.08 4.93
C LEU A 59 8.07 7.40 5.38
N VAL A 60 9.23 7.76 4.82
CA VAL A 60 9.87 9.05 5.10
C VAL A 60 8.96 10.19 4.66
N ALA A 61 8.37 10.12 3.47
CA ALA A 61 7.43 11.13 2.98
C ALA A 61 6.17 11.24 3.87
N ALA A 62 5.62 10.10 4.31
CA ALA A 62 4.47 10.06 5.22
C ALA A 62 4.80 10.64 6.60
N MET A 63 5.98 10.33 7.14
CA MET A 63 6.46 10.89 8.40
C MET A 63 6.63 12.41 8.32
N LEU A 64 7.26 12.89 7.26
CA LEU A 64 7.42 14.33 7.02
C LEU A 64 6.06 15.02 6.86
N SER A 65 5.14 14.43 6.10
CA SER A 65 3.80 14.94 5.92
C SER A 65 3.02 15.03 7.23
N LEU A 66 3.10 14.00 8.08
CA LEU A 66 2.48 14.02 9.41
C LEU A 66 3.09 15.10 10.31
N GLN A 67 4.42 15.17 10.36
CA GLN A 67 5.12 16.10 11.22
C GLN A 67 4.88 17.56 10.81
N PHE A 68 5.06 17.87 9.51
CA PHE A 68 4.96 19.25 9.03
C PHE A 68 3.52 19.69 8.79
N VAL A 69 2.69 18.87 8.15
CA VAL A 69 1.34 19.27 7.77
C VAL A 69 0.36 19.08 8.92
N VAL A 70 0.34 17.90 9.56
CA VAL A 70 -0.67 17.58 10.57
C VAL A 70 -0.31 18.21 11.91
N HIS A 71 0.92 18.08 12.37
CA HIS A 71 1.32 18.58 13.68
C HIS A 71 1.63 20.07 13.67
N TRP A 72 2.45 20.55 12.73
CA TRP A 72 2.92 21.95 12.72
C TRP A 72 1.95 22.92 12.08
N TRP A 73 1.36 22.57 10.94
CA TRP A 73 0.45 23.49 10.21
C TRP A 73 -0.98 23.44 10.74
N ILE A 74 -1.52 22.25 10.99
CA ILE A 74 -2.90 22.06 11.45
C ILE A 74 -2.99 22.13 12.98
N GLY A 75 -1.87 21.97 13.71
CA GLY A 75 -1.84 21.98 15.18
C GLY A 75 -2.63 20.85 15.82
N ALA A 76 -2.81 19.74 15.11
CA ALA A 76 -3.62 18.63 15.57
C ALA A 76 -2.88 17.85 16.67
N PRO A 77 -3.45 17.67 17.87
CA PRO A 77 -2.85 16.87 18.90
C PRO A 77 -2.83 15.39 18.46
N ILE A 78 -1.64 14.80 18.40
CA ILE A 78 -1.46 13.37 18.19
C ILE A 78 -1.55 12.72 19.56
N ALA A 79 -2.65 11.99 19.82
CA ALA A 79 -2.91 11.38 21.12
C ALA A 79 -2.12 10.09 21.34
N GLY A 80 -1.73 9.40 20.26
CA GLY A 80 -1.11 8.08 20.32
C GLY A 80 0.38 8.05 20.00
N SER A 81 0.94 6.84 20.01
CA SER A 81 2.36 6.60 19.70
C SER A 81 2.65 6.76 18.20
N LEU A 82 3.50 7.75 17.87
CA LEU A 82 3.98 7.95 16.49
C LEU A 82 4.73 6.71 15.97
N LEU A 83 5.48 6.03 16.85
CA LEU A 83 6.21 4.81 16.49
C LEU A 83 5.23 3.69 16.05
N LEU A 84 4.14 3.50 16.80
CA LEU A 84 3.11 2.51 16.44
C LEU A 84 2.45 2.85 15.11
N PHE A 85 2.16 4.13 14.87
CA PHE A 85 1.64 4.58 13.58
C PHE A 85 2.63 4.29 12.43
N LEU A 86 3.92 4.58 12.62
CA LEU A 86 4.94 4.32 11.60
C LEU A 86 5.11 2.83 11.28
N LEU A 87 5.03 1.96 12.29
CA LEU A 87 5.04 0.51 12.08
C LEU A 87 3.83 0.04 11.26
N GLY A 88 2.65 0.55 11.57
CA GLY A 88 1.45 0.26 10.78
C GLY A 88 1.51 0.83 9.36
N ALA A 89 2.05 2.03 9.19
CA ALA A 89 2.27 2.65 7.89
C ALA A 89 3.31 1.89 7.06
N ALA A 90 4.37 1.36 7.69
CA ALA A 90 5.36 0.50 7.04
C ALA A 90 4.72 -0.79 6.52
N LEU A 91 3.95 -1.47 7.37
CA LEU A 91 3.22 -2.67 6.97
C LEU A 91 2.25 -2.36 5.82
N TYR A 92 1.48 -1.27 5.93
CA TYR A 92 0.56 -0.84 4.90
C TYR A 92 1.26 -0.55 3.57
N ALA A 93 2.38 0.17 3.58
CA ALA A 93 3.18 0.47 2.40
C ALA A 93 3.68 -0.81 1.72
N LEU A 94 4.13 -1.82 2.48
CA LEU A 94 4.53 -3.13 1.95
C LEU A 94 3.37 -3.87 1.29
N VAL A 95 2.19 -3.88 1.93
CA VAL A 95 0.98 -4.53 1.39
C VAL A 95 0.56 -3.87 0.07
N VAL A 96 0.54 -2.54 0.04
CA VAL A 96 0.16 -1.77 -1.15
C VAL A 96 1.24 -1.87 -2.23
N ALA A 97 2.52 -1.99 -1.86
CA ALA A 97 3.60 -2.26 -2.80
C ALA A 97 3.43 -3.62 -3.49
N ALA A 98 3.03 -4.66 -2.74
CA ALA A 98 2.70 -5.96 -3.32
C ALA A 98 1.56 -5.88 -4.34
N LEU A 99 0.52 -5.08 -4.05
CA LEU A 99 -0.55 -4.79 -5.01
C LEU A 99 -0.01 -4.07 -6.26
N GLY A 100 0.86 -3.07 -6.10
CA GLY A 100 1.51 -2.35 -7.21
C GLY A 100 2.30 -3.28 -8.11
N ILE A 101 3.10 -4.20 -7.54
CA ILE A 101 3.84 -5.21 -8.30
C ILE A 101 2.86 -6.17 -9.00
N LEU A 102 1.81 -6.63 -8.33
CA LEU A 102 0.79 -7.49 -8.93
C LEU A 102 0.19 -6.84 -10.18
N LEU A 103 -0.24 -5.59 -10.10
CA LEU A 103 -0.76 -4.83 -11.24
C LEU A 103 0.31 -4.64 -12.34
N GLY A 104 1.56 -4.39 -11.95
CA GLY A 104 2.69 -4.29 -12.87
C GLY A 104 2.99 -5.62 -13.60
N THR A 105 2.74 -6.77 -12.98
CA THR A 105 2.88 -8.08 -13.65
C THR A 105 1.76 -8.39 -14.64
N LEU A 106 0.60 -7.77 -14.47
CA LEU A 106 -0.55 -7.93 -15.37
C LEU A 106 -0.45 -7.02 -16.60
N ALA A 107 0.25 -5.89 -16.48
CA ALA A 107 0.48 -4.95 -17.56
C ALA A 107 1.77 -5.28 -18.34
N THR A 108 1.78 -5.06 -19.65
CA THR A 108 2.97 -5.22 -20.50
C THR A 108 3.63 -3.89 -20.83
N THR A 109 2.87 -2.79 -20.81
CA THR A 109 3.32 -1.44 -21.10
C THR A 109 2.87 -0.47 -20.02
N MET A 110 3.55 0.69 -19.95
CA MET A 110 3.20 1.75 -18.99
C MET A 110 1.76 2.25 -19.18
N GLY A 111 1.27 2.33 -20.41
CA GLY A 111 -0.11 2.72 -20.72
C GLY A 111 -1.14 1.72 -20.17
N GLN A 112 -0.90 0.43 -20.34
CA GLN A 112 -1.76 -0.62 -19.78
C GLN A 112 -1.75 -0.62 -18.26
N PHE A 113 -0.59 -0.37 -17.64
CA PHE A 113 -0.50 -0.24 -16.20
C PHE A 113 -1.37 0.90 -15.68
N GLY A 114 -1.31 2.08 -16.32
CA GLY A 114 -2.16 3.21 -15.96
C GLY A 114 -3.66 2.87 -16.06
N LEU A 115 -4.07 2.17 -17.13
CA LEU A 115 -5.45 1.73 -17.32
C LEU A 115 -5.92 0.72 -16.26
N LEU A 116 -5.02 -0.12 -15.73
CA LEU A 116 -5.34 -1.07 -14.67
C LEU A 116 -5.27 -0.43 -13.28
N ALA A 117 -4.24 0.38 -13.03
CA ALA A 117 -3.98 0.96 -11.72
C ALA A 117 -5.00 2.05 -11.35
N MET A 118 -5.39 2.91 -12.31
CA MET A 118 -6.30 4.03 -12.03
C MET A 118 -7.67 3.58 -11.51
N PRO A 119 -8.40 2.64 -12.14
CA PRO A 119 -9.68 2.16 -11.59
C PRO A 119 -9.53 1.53 -10.21
N VAL A 120 -8.47 0.73 -10.00
CA VAL A 120 -8.20 0.10 -8.69
C VAL A 120 -7.94 1.15 -7.62
N LEU A 121 -7.15 2.18 -7.93
CA LEU A 121 -6.88 3.29 -7.02
C LEU A 121 -8.13 4.10 -6.71
N ILE A 122 -8.93 4.45 -7.72
CA ILE A 122 -10.18 5.19 -7.54
C ILE A 122 -11.16 4.41 -6.66
N VAL A 123 -11.35 3.13 -6.95
CA VAL A 123 -12.25 2.25 -6.17
C VAL A 123 -11.75 2.13 -4.73
N THR A 124 -10.46 1.89 -4.52
CA THR A 124 -9.88 1.82 -3.17
C THR A 124 -10.00 3.12 -2.41
N GLN A 125 -9.82 4.27 -3.04
CA GLN A 125 -9.95 5.58 -2.39
C GLN A 125 -11.41 5.89 -2.02
N LEU A 126 -12.34 5.70 -2.95
CA LEU A 126 -13.76 6.01 -2.72
C LEU A 126 -14.41 5.08 -1.69
N LEU A 127 -14.06 3.80 -1.71
CA LEU A 127 -14.68 2.76 -0.90
C LEU A 127 -13.88 2.35 0.33
N SER A 128 -12.80 3.08 0.66
CA SER A 128 -11.92 2.76 1.80
C SER A 128 -12.47 3.15 3.17
N GLY A 129 -13.59 3.88 3.21
CA GLY A 129 -14.07 4.51 4.44
C GLY A 129 -13.35 5.81 4.79
N SER A 130 -12.42 6.25 3.95
CA SER A 130 -11.67 7.49 4.14
C SER A 130 -12.43 8.71 3.62
N SER A 131 -12.99 8.61 2.42
CA SER A 131 -13.76 9.68 1.76
C SER A 131 -15.27 9.50 1.96
N THR A 132 -15.75 8.26 1.91
CA THR A 132 -17.16 7.91 2.14
C THR A 132 -17.24 7.03 3.38
N PRO A 133 -18.03 7.39 4.42
CA PRO A 133 -18.16 6.55 5.61
C PRO A 133 -18.60 5.14 5.23
N MET A 134 -17.92 4.13 5.79
CA MET A 134 -18.24 2.72 5.49
C MET A 134 -19.70 2.37 5.80
N GLU A 135 -20.25 3.01 6.81
CA GLU A 135 -21.63 2.80 7.30
C GLU A 135 -22.70 3.24 6.27
N SER A 136 -22.33 4.14 5.34
CA SER A 136 -23.23 4.59 4.27
C SER A 136 -23.27 3.64 3.07
N MET A 137 -22.41 2.64 3.03
CA MET A 137 -22.31 1.68 1.93
C MET A 137 -23.20 0.46 2.18
N PRO A 138 -23.73 -0.19 1.12
CA PRO A 138 -24.41 -1.48 1.25
C PRO A 138 -23.54 -2.51 1.99
N VAL A 139 -24.16 -3.32 2.85
CA VAL A 139 -23.45 -4.27 3.73
C VAL A 139 -22.56 -5.24 2.94
N TRP A 140 -23.03 -5.73 1.80
CA TRP A 140 -22.25 -6.63 0.95
C TRP A 140 -20.95 -5.96 0.44
N LEU A 141 -21.01 -4.67 0.10
CA LEU A 141 -19.85 -3.91 -0.39
C LEU A 141 -18.83 -3.69 0.74
N GLN A 142 -19.31 -3.43 1.96
CA GLN A 142 -18.43 -3.33 3.14
C GLN A 142 -17.64 -4.63 3.35
N TYR A 143 -18.28 -5.80 3.26
CA TYR A 143 -17.61 -7.10 3.39
C TYR A 143 -16.58 -7.31 2.28
N VAL A 144 -16.93 -7.04 1.03
CA VAL A 144 -16.01 -7.17 -0.10
C VAL A 144 -14.79 -6.29 0.09
N MET A 145 -14.99 -5.01 0.44
CA MET A 145 -13.88 -4.07 0.61
C MET A 145 -12.99 -4.43 1.80
N ARG A 146 -13.55 -4.87 2.91
CA ARG A 146 -12.77 -5.34 4.07
C ARG A 146 -11.99 -6.62 3.80
N THR A 147 -12.46 -7.47 2.89
CA THR A 147 -11.77 -8.73 2.57
C THR A 147 -10.66 -8.52 1.53
N ILE A 148 -10.90 -7.67 0.54
CA ILE A 148 -9.98 -7.49 -0.58
C ILE A 148 -8.99 -6.33 -0.32
N SER A 149 -9.46 -5.19 0.20
CA SER A 149 -8.65 -3.98 0.32
C SER A 149 -7.97 -3.85 1.70
N PRO A 150 -6.67 -3.55 1.75
CA PRO A 150 -5.98 -3.25 3.01
C PRO A 150 -6.34 -1.85 3.54
N THR A 151 -6.80 -0.94 2.69
CA THR A 151 -7.03 0.47 3.01
C THR A 151 -8.04 0.70 4.14
N PRO A 152 -9.21 0.03 4.19
CA PRO A 152 -10.15 0.18 5.30
C PRO A 152 -9.55 -0.21 6.66
N HIS A 153 -8.70 -1.23 6.68
CA HIS A 153 -8.02 -1.66 7.91
C HIS A 153 -6.99 -0.64 8.36
N PHE A 154 -6.24 -0.07 7.41
CA PHE A 154 -5.27 0.98 7.73
C PHE A 154 -5.95 2.28 8.17
N VAL A 155 -7.06 2.68 7.56
CA VAL A 155 -7.86 3.84 7.99
C VAL A 155 -8.33 3.66 9.43
N SER A 156 -8.91 2.51 9.75
CA SER A 156 -9.39 2.24 11.11
C SER A 156 -8.24 2.17 12.14
N PHE A 157 -7.10 1.59 11.76
CA PHE A 157 -5.88 1.56 12.55
C PHE A 157 -5.36 2.98 12.82
N ALA A 158 -5.19 3.79 11.78
CA ALA A 158 -4.66 5.15 11.86
C ALA A 158 -5.56 6.05 12.71
N GLN A 159 -6.89 5.92 12.57
CA GLN A 159 -7.84 6.65 13.40
C GLN A 159 -7.76 6.25 14.87
N ALA A 160 -7.64 4.96 15.16
CA ALA A 160 -7.53 4.48 16.54
C ALA A 160 -6.23 4.95 17.20
N VAL A 161 -5.10 4.86 16.51
CA VAL A 161 -3.79 5.28 17.04
C VAL A 161 -3.70 6.79 17.18
N LEU A 162 -3.95 7.55 16.10
CA LEU A 162 -3.68 8.99 16.09
C LEU A 162 -4.69 9.80 16.91
N PHE A 163 -5.97 9.41 16.92
CA PHE A 163 -7.02 10.20 17.57
C PHE A 163 -7.51 9.66 18.90
N ARG A 164 -7.46 8.34 19.07
CA ARG A 164 -7.95 7.68 20.31
C ARG A 164 -6.82 7.23 21.22
N GLY A 165 -5.54 7.39 20.80
CA GLY A 165 -4.40 6.95 21.58
C GLY A 165 -4.37 5.43 21.84
N ALA A 166 -4.92 4.65 20.90
CA ALA A 166 -5.05 3.21 21.07
C ALA A 166 -3.68 2.52 21.09
N ASP A 167 -3.50 1.59 22.02
CA ASP A 167 -2.32 0.75 22.13
C ASP A 167 -2.38 -0.45 21.17
N LEU A 168 -1.26 -1.16 21.06
CA LEU A 168 -1.12 -2.35 20.22
C LEU A 168 -2.18 -3.42 20.52
N THR A 169 -2.60 -3.55 21.78
CA THR A 169 -3.63 -4.50 22.23
C THR A 169 -5.02 -4.26 21.62
N LEU A 170 -5.30 -3.03 21.20
CA LEU A 170 -6.58 -2.64 20.56
C LEU A 170 -6.52 -2.71 19.04
N VAL A 171 -5.34 -2.49 18.46
CA VAL A 171 -5.17 -2.35 17.01
C VAL A 171 -4.53 -3.56 16.31
N TRP A 172 -4.32 -4.67 17.04
CA TRP A 172 -3.73 -5.88 16.46
C TRP A 172 -4.59 -6.50 15.34
N ARG A 173 -5.93 -6.42 15.46
CA ARG A 173 -6.86 -6.98 14.46
C ARG A 173 -6.68 -6.38 13.05
N PRO A 174 -6.71 -5.05 12.86
CA PRO A 174 -6.44 -4.45 11.56
C PRO A 174 -5.02 -4.74 11.06
N LEU A 175 -4.01 -4.82 11.93
CA LEU A 175 -2.65 -5.19 11.53
C LEU A 175 -2.58 -6.61 10.97
N VAL A 176 -3.19 -7.58 11.65
CA VAL A 176 -3.26 -8.97 11.19
C VAL A 176 -4.03 -9.08 9.87
N ALA A 177 -5.15 -8.37 9.73
CA ALA A 177 -5.91 -8.36 8.49
C ALA A 177 -5.06 -7.82 7.31
N MET A 178 -4.34 -6.72 7.51
CA MET A 178 -3.43 -6.17 6.50
C MET A 178 -2.32 -7.17 6.15
N LEU A 179 -1.76 -7.87 7.14
CA LEU A 179 -0.70 -8.85 6.93
C LEU A 179 -1.21 -10.05 6.10
N ILE A 180 -2.42 -10.55 6.38
CA ILE A 180 -3.05 -11.62 5.61
C ILE A 180 -3.29 -11.19 4.16
N ILE A 181 -3.91 -10.01 3.94
CA ILE A 181 -4.18 -9.48 2.61
C ILE A 181 -2.86 -9.26 1.86
N GLY A 182 -1.85 -8.70 2.51
CA GLY A 182 -0.53 -8.48 1.95
C GLY A 182 0.17 -9.77 1.54
N SER A 183 0.07 -10.82 2.37
CA SER A 183 0.61 -12.15 2.07
C SER A 183 -0.05 -12.75 0.83
N VAL A 184 -1.37 -12.61 0.71
CA VAL A 184 -2.13 -13.06 -0.47
C VAL A 184 -1.65 -12.30 -1.71
N TYR A 185 -1.57 -10.97 -1.66
CA TYR A 185 -1.07 -10.18 -2.78
C TYR A 185 0.36 -10.54 -3.16
N PHE A 186 1.23 -10.74 -2.17
CA PHE A 186 2.62 -11.13 -2.39
C PHE A 186 2.73 -12.49 -3.09
N VAL A 187 1.98 -13.50 -2.64
CA VAL A 187 1.96 -14.83 -3.26
C VAL A 187 1.46 -14.76 -4.70
N PHE A 188 0.37 -14.03 -4.96
CA PHE A 188 -0.13 -13.84 -6.32
C PHE A 188 0.85 -13.06 -7.19
N ALA A 189 1.43 -11.98 -6.69
CA ALA A 189 2.45 -11.20 -7.39
C ALA A 189 3.67 -12.08 -7.72
N MET A 190 4.14 -12.89 -6.76
CA MET A 190 5.25 -13.80 -6.94
C MET A 190 4.97 -14.85 -8.02
N SER A 191 3.80 -15.49 -7.98
CA SER A 191 3.42 -16.51 -8.97
C SER A 191 3.38 -15.93 -10.39
N ARG A 192 2.89 -14.72 -10.53
CA ARG A 192 2.84 -13.99 -11.81
C ARG A 192 4.23 -13.54 -12.25
N PHE A 193 5.00 -12.96 -11.33
CA PHE A 193 6.35 -12.48 -11.58
C PHE A 193 7.26 -13.61 -12.11
N ARG A 194 7.19 -14.79 -11.51
CA ARG A 194 7.92 -15.97 -11.99
C ARG A 194 7.56 -16.34 -13.42
N ARG A 195 6.26 -16.38 -13.76
CA ARG A 195 5.80 -16.68 -15.12
C ARG A 195 6.27 -15.65 -16.15
N VAL A 196 6.29 -14.39 -15.75
CA VAL A 196 6.65 -13.28 -16.63
C VAL A 196 8.15 -13.24 -16.92
N ILE A 197 9.00 -13.56 -15.93
CA ILE A 197 10.46 -13.49 -16.04
C ILE A 197 11.07 -14.79 -16.50
N PHE A 198 10.59 -15.93 -16.00
CA PHE A 198 11.22 -17.24 -16.27
C PHE A 198 10.47 -18.06 -17.33
N GLY A 199 9.37 -17.59 -17.88
CA GLY A 199 8.71 -18.20 -19.05
C GLY A 199 8.17 -19.63 -18.85
N SER A 200 7.88 -20.03 -17.62
CA SER A 200 7.36 -21.38 -17.29
C SER A 200 6.07 -21.31 -16.48
#